data_905a3d0b797274be19cab5ae04f3595f
#
_entry.id   905a3d0b797274be19cab5ae04f3595f
#
_cell.length_a   1.000
_cell.length_b   1.000
_cell.length_c   1.000
_cell.angle_alpha   90.00
_cell.angle_beta   90.00
_cell.angle_gamma   90.00
#
_symmetry.space_group_name_H-M   'P 1'
#
loop_
_entity.id
_entity.type
_entity.pdbx_description
1 polymer ?
#
loop_
_entity_poly.entity_id
_entity_poly.type
_entity_poly.pdbx_seq_one_letter_code
_entity_poly.pdbx_strand_id
1 'polypeptide(L)' 'MANSSSWTNSNGSRMEVPQAKEAMDRFKMEVAGELGVNLKQGYNGDLTSAQTGSIGGEMVRRMIKRQEEQMSQGQ' A
#
# COMPACT_ATOMS: atom_id res chain seq x y z
N MET A 1 -25.46 -1.79 -5.33
CA MET A 1 -24.97 -1.96 -5.29
C MET A 1 -24.56 -2.48 -4.93
N ALA A 2 -24.58 -2.45 -4.80
CA ALA A 2 -24.06 -3.02 -4.32
C ALA A 2 -22.99 -3.20 -4.44
N ASN A 3 -22.58 -2.79 -4.66
CA ASN A 3 -21.57 -3.03 -4.76
C ASN A 3 -20.64 -2.82 -4.05
N SER A 4 -20.82 -2.10 -3.40
CA SER A 4 -19.78 -1.83 -2.54
C SER A 4 -19.26 -3.02 -1.91
N SER A 5 -20.05 -3.91 -1.74
CA SER A 5 -19.60 -5.06 -1.05
C SER A 5 -18.88 -6.02 -1.94
N SER A 6 -18.78 -5.70 -3.18
CA SER A 6 -18.22 -6.67 -4.07
C SER A 6 -16.77 -6.98 -3.75
N TRP A 7 -16.05 -6.04 -3.20
CA TRP A 7 -14.65 -6.35 -2.92
C TRP A 7 -14.47 -6.94 -1.55
N THR A 8 -15.53 -7.05 -0.82
CA THR A 8 -15.39 -7.68 0.43
C THR A 8 -15.96 -9.05 0.43
N ASN A 9 -16.49 -9.49 -0.71
CA ASN A 9 -17.20 -10.46 -0.69
C ASN A 9 -16.86 -11.60 -0.79
N SER A 10 -17.21 -12.15 -1.03
CA SER A 10 -17.82 -13.08 -1.35
C SER A 10 -17.09 -14.31 -1.31
N ASN A 11 -16.36 -14.74 -1.82
CA ASN A 11 -15.78 -16.00 -2.01
C ASN A 11 -14.60 -16.16 -1.11
N GLY A 12 -14.65 -15.68 0.09
CA GLY A 12 -13.56 -15.82 1.00
C GLY A 12 -12.58 -14.68 0.95
N SER A 13 -12.82 -13.71 0.12
CA SER A 13 -11.89 -12.63 0.02
C SER A 13 -11.81 -11.80 1.29
N ARG A 14 -12.73 -12.02 2.22
CA ARG A 14 -12.60 -11.38 3.49
C ARG A 14 -11.32 -11.70 4.19
N MET A 15 -10.83 -12.91 4.03
CA MET A 15 -9.56 -13.29 4.63
C MET A 15 -8.41 -12.56 3.97
N GLU A 16 -8.56 -12.27 2.70
CA GLU A 16 -7.49 -11.62 1.96
C GLU A 16 -7.37 -10.14 2.28
N VAL A 17 -8.46 -9.50 2.64
CA VAL A 17 -8.44 -8.07 2.93
C VAL A 17 -7.55 -7.75 4.12
N PRO A 18 -7.67 -8.46 5.26
CA PRO A 18 -6.75 -8.18 6.36
C PRO A 18 -5.30 -8.46 6.01
N GLN A 19 -5.05 -9.49 5.23
CA GLN A 19 -3.69 -9.80 4.83
C GLN A 19 -3.14 -8.74 3.90
N ALA A 20 -3.95 -8.26 2.98
CA ALA A 20 -3.54 -7.20 2.09
C ALA A 20 -3.26 -5.92 2.84
N LYS A 21 -4.09 -5.60 3.83
CA LYS A 21 -3.87 -4.42 4.63
C LYS A 21 -2.57 -4.51 5.39
N GLU A 22 -2.29 -5.67 5.94
CA GLU A 22 -1.06 -5.87 6.68
C GLU A 22 0.15 -5.71 5.78
N ALA A 23 0.08 -6.27 4.58
CA ALA A 23 1.17 -6.16 3.62
C ALA A 23 1.39 -4.71 3.21
N MET A 24 0.32 -3.98 3.00
CA MET A 24 0.43 -2.58 2.62
C MET A 24 0.98 -1.74 3.77
N ASP A 25 0.59 -2.06 4.98
CA ASP A 25 1.13 -1.35 6.15
C ASP A 25 2.63 -1.56 6.27
N ARG A 26 3.08 -2.79 6.07
CA ARG A 26 4.52 -3.07 6.10
C ARG A 26 5.26 -2.34 4.99
N PHE A 27 4.68 -2.34 3.81
CA PHE A 27 5.28 -1.66 2.68
C PHE A 27 5.41 -0.17 2.97
N LYS A 28 4.37 0.41 3.53
CA LYS A 28 4.39 1.83 3.88
C LYS A 28 5.48 2.13 4.91
N MET A 29 5.59 1.27 5.92
CA MET A 29 6.62 1.48 6.94
C MET A 29 8.02 1.38 6.34
N GLU A 30 8.22 0.45 5.44
CA GLU A 30 9.51 0.28 4.78
C GLU A 30 9.87 1.51 3.95
N VAL A 31 8.92 1.99 3.17
CA VAL A 31 9.16 3.17 2.35
C VAL A 31 9.43 4.39 3.21
N ALA A 32 8.64 4.55 4.27
CA ALA A 32 8.84 5.68 5.17
C ALA A 32 10.23 5.66 5.78
N GLY A 33 10.69 4.47 6.17
CA GLY A 33 12.03 4.35 6.74
C GLY A 33 13.11 4.77 5.76
N GLU A 34 12.95 4.39 4.51
CA GLU A 34 13.95 4.73 3.51
C GLU A 34 13.93 6.21 3.16
N LEU A 35 12.78 6.85 3.28
CA LEU A 35 12.68 8.28 3.05
C LEU A 35 13.03 9.10 4.28
N GLY A 36 13.33 8.44 5.38
CA GLY A 36 13.66 9.15 6.60
C GLY A 36 12.47 9.74 7.33
N VAL A 37 11.27 9.24 7.05
CA VAL A 37 10.08 9.72 7.71
C VAL A 37 9.76 8.79 8.87
N ASN A 38 9.59 9.38 10.05
CA ASN A 38 9.30 8.60 11.24
C ASN A 38 7.81 8.30 11.30
N LEU A 39 7.41 7.16 10.78
CA LEU A 39 6.02 6.78 10.71
C LEU A 39 5.67 5.91 11.90
N LYS A 40 4.65 6.31 12.63
CA LYS A 40 4.20 5.55 13.77
C LYS A 40 3.12 4.58 13.34
N GLN A 41 3.12 3.44 13.99
CA GLN A 41 2.06 2.50 13.75
C GLN A 41 0.79 3.05 14.36
N GLY A 42 -0.27 3.14 13.59
CA GLY A 42 -1.53 3.68 14.05
C GLY A 42 -1.70 5.12 13.64
N TYR A 43 -1.67 6.02 14.59
CA TYR A 43 -2.00 7.42 14.32
C TYR A 43 -0.78 8.19 13.83
N ASN A 44 -0.90 8.83 12.70
CA ASN A 44 0.19 9.60 12.11
C ASN A 44 -0.23 11.03 11.80
N GLY A 45 -1.01 11.61 12.69
CA GLY A 45 -1.54 12.94 12.47
C GLY A 45 -0.49 14.03 12.51
N ASP A 46 0.72 13.73 12.97
CA ASP A 46 1.78 14.72 13.04
C ASP A 46 2.61 14.77 11.76
N LEU A 47 2.29 13.97 10.78
CA LEU A 47 2.98 14.04 9.49
C LEU A 47 2.45 15.21 8.67
N THR A 48 3.34 15.84 7.92
CA THR A 48 2.90 16.87 6.99
C THR A 48 2.28 16.23 5.76
N SER A 49 1.53 17.03 5.01
CA SER A 49 0.98 16.55 3.75
C SER A 49 2.09 16.16 2.79
N ALA A 50 3.19 16.90 2.81
CA ALA A 50 4.30 16.58 1.93
C ALA A 50 4.92 15.24 2.27
N GLN A 51 5.07 14.97 3.57
CA GLN A 51 5.61 13.67 3.99
C GLN A 51 4.70 12.53 3.60
N THR A 52 3.42 12.69 3.84
CA THR A 52 2.44 11.67 3.47
C THR A 52 2.44 11.45 1.96
N GLY A 53 2.50 12.53 1.20
CA GLY A 53 2.53 12.43 -0.25
C GLY A 53 3.79 11.78 -0.77
N SER A 54 4.93 12.04 -0.14
CA SER A 54 6.17 11.41 -0.55
C SER A 54 6.13 9.91 -0.36
N ILE A 55 5.59 9.47 0.76
CA ILE A 55 5.48 8.03 1.00
C ILE A 55 4.55 7.41 -0.03
N GLY A 56 3.38 7.98 -0.23
CA GLY A 56 2.42 7.44 -1.18
C GLY A 56 2.96 7.43 -2.59
N GLY A 57 3.61 8.51 -3.00
CA GLY A 57 4.18 8.59 -4.33
C GLY A 57 5.26 7.56 -4.56
N GLU A 58 6.12 7.37 -3.57
CA GLU A 58 7.17 6.37 -3.72
C GLU A 58 6.61 4.96 -3.76
N MET A 59 5.57 4.70 -2.98
CA MET A 59 4.94 3.39 -3.02
C MET A 59 4.37 3.10 -4.41
N VAL A 60 3.68 4.08 -4.99
CA VAL A 60 3.10 3.90 -6.32
C VAL A 60 4.20 3.68 -7.34
N ARG A 61 5.28 4.46 -7.26
CA ARG A 61 6.38 4.33 -8.20
C ARG A 61 6.98 2.93 -8.15
N ARG A 62 7.16 2.39 -6.96
CA ARG A 62 7.73 1.05 -6.81
C ARG A 62 6.80 -0.03 -7.31
N MET A 63 5.51 0.15 -7.10
CA MET A 63 4.52 -0.81 -7.56
C MET A 63 4.48 -0.83 -9.08
N ILE A 64 4.56 0.33 -9.70
CA ILE A 64 4.56 0.41 -11.16
C ILE A 64 5.83 -0.24 -11.71
N LYS A 65 6.96 0.05 -11.12
CA LYS A 65 8.21 -0.53 -11.58
C LYS A 65 8.19 -2.04 -11.48
N ARG A 66 7.68 -2.55 -10.37
CA ARG A 66 7.58 -4.00 -10.19
C ARG A 66 6.68 -4.62 -11.26
N GLN A 67 5.58 -3.95 -11.55
CA GLN A 67 4.65 -4.44 -12.56
C GLN A 67 5.30 -4.46 -13.93
N GLU A 68 6.06 -3.41 -14.25
CA GLU A 68 6.76 -3.35 -15.52
C GLU A 68 7.76 -4.49 -15.65
N GLU A 69 8.48 -4.76 -14.57
CA GLU A 69 9.44 -5.85 -14.58
C GLU A 69 8.78 -7.19 -14.80
N GLN A 70 7.64 -7.40 -14.16
CA GLN A 70 6.90 -8.63 -14.33
C GLN A 70 6.39 -8.77 -15.76
N MET A 71 5.91 -7.69 -16.33
CA MET A 71 5.42 -7.73 -17.70
C MET A 71 6.56 -8.02 -18.67
N SER A 72 7.73 -7.48 -18.43
CA SER A 72 8.89 -7.77 -19.25
C SER A 72 9.28 -9.22 -19.17
N GLN A 73 9.25 -9.78 -17.98
CA GLN A 73 9.67 -11.16 -17.81
C GLN A 73 8.64 -12.12 -18.36
N GLY A 74 7.41 -11.72 -18.41
CA GLY A 74 6.36 -12.57 -18.92
C GLY A 74 6.36 -12.72 -20.41
N GLN A 75 7.23 -12.02 -21.08
CA GLN A 75 7.32 -12.14 -22.52
C GLN A 75 8.40 -13.13 -22.94
#